data_1b2bf46e19aaf3bc8aaf546a30901e75
#
_entry.id   1b2bf46e19aaf3bc8aaf546a30901e75
#
_cell.length_a   1.000
_cell.length_b   1.000
_cell.length_c   1.000
_cell.angle_alpha   90.00
_cell.angle_beta   90.00
_cell.angle_gamma   90.00
#
_symmetry.space_group_name_H-M   'P 1'
#
loop_
_entity.id
_entity.type
_entity.pdbx_description
1 polymer ?
#
loop_
_entity_poly.entity_id
_entity_poly.type
_entity_poly.pdbx_seq_one_letter_code
_entity_poly.pdbx_strand_id
1 'polypeptide(L)'
;MKKCLFVTLCFLLLASCSVKTNEEKAREIIEPEVKSSLIIPESYEFAQLQLDSCFSDSKQNPKKIEIALKMAKMINDYKRFTYDAESAESSMAIYAPSYGYQSAFSKQQYKKYKAEMEKAKRKASNIKDLILKTCVEFKDMFGAYESGKHEFIGWRADLSYRAETAGGLKTMGQVLFFLDKDLTKVTHRFDDEEMNSVSYSNFEDFFYELDEEMRTDQ
;
A
#
# COMPACT_ATOMS: atom_id res chain seq x y z
N MET A 1 -37.21 -22.51 -52.42
CA MET A 1 -37.51 -21.87 -51.11
C MET A 1 -36.69 -22.41 -49.95
N LYS A 2 -36.18 -23.64 -49.91
CA LYS A 2 -35.36 -24.18 -48.78
C LYS A 2 -33.95 -23.62 -48.66
N LYS A 3 -33.36 -23.06 -49.70
CA LYS A 3 -32.00 -22.47 -49.65
C LYS A 3 -31.92 -21.09 -49.03
N CYS A 4 -32.99 -20.26 -49.10
CA CYS A 4 -33.02 -18.94 -48.48
C CYS A 4 -33.18 -18.99 -46.96
N LEU A 5 -33.84 -20.02 -46.43
CA LEU A 5 -34.05 -20.15 -44.97
C LEU A 5 -32.74 -20.46 -44.22
N PHE A 6 -31.81 -21.19 -44.86
CA PHE A 6 -30.52 -21.55 -44.28
C PHE A 6 -29.55 -20.34 -44.19
N VAL A 7 -29.58 -19.47 -45.18
CA VAL A 7 -28.75 -18.23 -45.20
C VAL A 7 -29.24 -17.25 -44.13
N THR A 8 -30.55 -17.13 -43.93
CA THR A 8 -31.10 -16.22 -42.90
C THR A 8 -30.81 -16.73 -41.48
N LEU A 9 -30.77 -18.05 -41.27
CA LEU A 9 -30.44 -18.66 -39.96
C LEU A 9 -28.94 -18.46 -39.65
N CYS A 10 -28.03 -18.55 -40.65
CA CYS A 10 -26.61 -18.29 -40.44
C CYS A 10 -26.31 -16.80 -40.14
N PHE A 11 -27.07 -15.86 -40.71
CA PHE A 11 -26.93 -14.43 -40.39
C PHE A 11 -27.41 -14.08 -38.97
N LEU A 12 -28.40 -14.76 -38.44
CA LEU A 12 -28.88 -14.59 -37.08
C LEU A 12 -27.88 -15.11 -36.02
N LEU A 13 -27.03 -16.09 -36.39
CA LEU A 13 -25.98 -16.60 -35.48
C LEU A 13 -24.73 -15.72 -35.48
N LEU A 14 -24.50 -14.87 -36.50
CA LEU A 14 -23.40 -13.92 -36.55
C LEU A 14 -23.72 -12.57 -35.85
N ALA A 15 -24.98 -12.29 -35.52
CA ALA A 15 -25.40 -11.12 -34.77
C ALA A 15 -25.40 -11.33 -33.25
N SER A 16 -24.80 -12.41 -32.74
CA SER A 16 -24.46 -12.53 -31.33
C SER A 16 -23.38 -11.47 -31.03
N CYS A 17 -23.79 -10.22 -30.79
CA CYS A 17 -22.96 -9.25 -30.09
C CYS A 17 -22.49 -9.94 -28.82
N SER A 18 -21.24 -10.38 -28.79
CA SER A 18 -20.65 -10.93 -27.58
C SER A 18 -20.64 -9.82 -26.53
N VAL A 19 -21.57 -9.88 -25.62
CA VAL A 19 -21.57 -9.01 -24.45
C VAL A 19 -20.24 -9.28 -23.75
N LYS A 20 -19.38 -8.26 -23.67
CA LYS A 20 -18.08 -8.37 -22.99
C LYS A 20 -18.29 -8.89 -21.56
N THR A 21 -17.49 -9.86 -21.18
CA THR A 21 -17.45 -10.32 -19.78
C THR A 21 -16.97 -9.21 -18.84
N ASN A 22 -17.22 -9.33 -17.56
CA ASN A 22 -16.72 -8.38 -16.58
C ASN A 22 -15.19 -8.33 -16.56
N GLU A 23 -14.51 -9.47 -16.77
CA GLU A 23 -13.06 -9.53 -16.88
C GLU A 23 -12.53 -8.76 -18.10
N GLU A 24 -13.17 -8.89 -19.27
CA GLU A 24 -12.81 -8.14 -20.46
C GLU A 24 -12.97 -6.63 -20.25
N LYS A 25 -14.07 -6.20 -19.62
CA LYS A 25 -14.27 -4.79 -19.28
C LYS A 25 -13.23 -4.27 -18.29
N ALA A 26 -12.95 -5.03 -17.23
CA ALA A 26 -11.94 -4.68 -16.25
C ALA A 26 -10.56 -4.54 -16.92
N ARG A 27 -10.20 -5.49 -17.76
CA ARG A 27 -8.94 -5.50 -18.48
C ARG A 27 -8.78 -4.26 -19.38
N GLU A 28 -9.81 -3.87 -20.13
CA GLU A 28 -9.78 -2.68 -20.98
C GLU A 28 -9.51 -1.38 -20.20
N ILE A 29 -9.92 -1.33 -18.92
CA ILE A 29 -9.70 -0.17 -18.05
C ILE A 29 -8.29 -0.21 -17.45
N ILE A 30 -7.83 -1.39 -17.00
CA ILE A 30 -6.58 -1.50 -16.23
C ILE A 30 -5.33 -1.51 -17.13
N GLU A 31 -5.39 -2.14 -18.31
CA GLU A 31 -4.21 -2.24 -19.18
C GLU A 31 -3.58 -0.90 -19.57
N PRO A 32 -4.35 0.15 -19.95
CA PRO A 32 -3.79 1.46 -20.22
C PRO A 32 -3.09 2.08 -18.99
N GLU A 33 -3.66 1.91 -17.80
CA GLU A 33 -3.09 2.38 -16.54
C GLU A 33 -1.71 1.74 -16.27
N VAL A 34 -1.63 0.40 -16.44
CA VAL A 34 -0.35 -0.31 -16.26
C VAL A 34 0.67 0.12 -17.31
N LYS A 35 0.29 0.12 -18.58
CA LYS A 35 1.19 0.50 -19.68
C LYS A 35 1.75 1.91 -19.47
N SER A 36 0.95 2.85 -19.00
CA SER A 36 1.39 4.24 -18.75
C SER A 36 2.46 4.35 -17.66
N SER A 37 2.53 3.37 -16.75
CA SER A 37 3.51 3.36 -15.64
C SER A 37 4.79 2.59 -15.96
N LEU A 38 4.85 1.87 -17.09
CA LEU A 38 6.02 1.10 -17.49
C LEU A 38 7.08 2.00 -18.16
N ILE A 39 8.35 1.65 -17.93
CA ILE A 39 9.48 2.30 -18.60
C ILE A 39 9.43 2.04 -20.11
N ILE A 40 9.03 0.82 -20.51
CA ILE A 40 8.88 0.38 -21.91
C ILE A 40 7.44 -0.16 -22.07
N PRO A 41 6.45 0.71 -22.37
CA PRO A 41 5.03 0.32 -22.47
C PRO A 41 4.76 -0.80 -23.46
N GLU A 42 5.53 -0.86 -24.55
CA GLU A 42 5.40 -1.85 -25.62
C GLU A 42 5.81 -3.26 -25.20
N SER A 43 6.58 -3.38 -24.12
CA SER A 43 7.01 -4.67 -23.56
C SER A 43 5.95 -5.34 -22.70
N TYR A 44 4.80 -4.68 -22.46
CA TYR A 44 3.71 -5.23 -21.68
C TYR A 44 3.15 -6.51 -22.29
N GLU A 45 3.13 -7.57 -21.51
CA GLU A 45 2.48 -8.84 -21.83
C GLU A 45 1.51 -9.21 -20.71
N PHE A 46 0.25 -9.34 -21.03
CA PHE A 46 -0.75 -9.86 -20.11
C PHE A 46 -0.41 -11.29 -19.68
N ALA A 47 -0.48 -11.58 -18.40
CA ALA A 47 -0.29 -12.94 -17.87
C ALA A 47 -1.58 -13.51 -17.28
N GLN A 48 -2.18 -12.80 -16.32
CA GLN A 48 -3.40 -13.27 -15.65
C GLN A 48 -4.16 -12.08 -15.05
N LEU A 49 -5.49 -12.19 -15.04
CA LEU A 49 -6.39 -11.32 -14.28
C LEU A 49 -7.32 -12.20 -13.46
N GLN A 50 -7.40 -11.94 -12.16
CA GLN A 50 -8.43 -12.49 -11.29
C GLN A 50 -9.35 -11.33 -10.89
N LEU A 51 -10.65 -11.49 -11.14
CA LEU A 51 -11.67 -10.48 -10.85
C LEU A 51 -12.67 -11.01 -9.83
N ASP A 52 -12.70 -10.37 -8.66
CA ASP A 52 -13.58 -10.75 -7.55
C ASP A 52 -14.51 -9.59 -7.16
N SER A 53 -15.72 -9.94 -6.67
CA SER A 53 -16.62 -8.93 -6.09
C SER A 53 -16.07 -8.40 -4.77
N CYS A 54 -16.05 -7.09 -4.60
CA CYS A 54 -15.63 -6.44 -3.37
C CYS A 54 -16.84 -5.91 -2.58
N PHE A 55 -16.86 -6.22 -1.28
CA PHE A 55 -17.94 -5.83 -0.37
C PHE A 55 -17.43 -4.90 0.73
N SER A 56 -18.32 -4.09 1.28
CA SER A 56 -18.00 -3.08 2.30
C SER A 56 -17.38 -3.68 3.57
N ASP A 57 -17.83 -4.84 4.00
CA ASP A 57 -17.37 -5.59 5.16
C ASP A 57 -16.11 -6.44 4.91
N SER A 58 -15.68 -6.56 3.66
CA SER A 58 -14.49 -7.34 3.30
C SER A 58 -13.23 -6.85 4.02
N LYS A 59 -12.40 -7.80 4.48
CA LYS A 59 -11.03 -7.51 4.95
C LYS A 59 -10.18 -6.84 3.86
N GLN A 60 -10.51 -7.09 2.61
CA GLN A 60 -9.84 -6.55 1.42
C GLN A 60 -10.48 -5.27 0.88
N ASN A 61 -11.23 -4.55 1.71
CA ASN A 61 -11.77 -3.23 1.33
C ASN A 61 -10.60 -2.26 1.04
N PRO A 62 -10.61 -1.52 -0.09
CA PRO A 62 -9.51 -0.64 -0.49
C PRO A 62 -9.17 0.42 0.56
N LYS A 63 -10.15 0.96 1.27
CA LYS A 63 -9.90 1.91 2.35
C LYS A 63 -9.14 1.31 3.52
N LYS A 64 -9.40 0.02 3.84
CA LYS A 64 -8.66 -0.69 4.88
C LYS A 64 -7.20 -0.90 4.46
N ILE A 65 -6.98 -1.29 3.20
CA ILE A 65 -5.63 -1.45 2.64
C ILE A 65 -4.88 -0.12 2.66
N GLU A 66 -5.51 0.96 2.23
CA GLU A 66 -4.90 2.30 2.23
C GLU A 66 -4.46 2.74 3.64
N ILE A 67 -5.33 2.55 4.64
CA ILE A 67 -4.96 2.87 6.03
C ILE A 67 -3.84 1.97 6.53
N ALA A 68 -3.87 0.67 6.22
CA ALA A 68 -2.84 -0.27 6.60
C ALA A 68 -1.47 0.12 6.01
N LEU A 69 -1.43 0.49 4.71
CA LEU A 69 -0.23 1.01 4.05
C LEU A 69 0.29 2.30 4.70
N LYS A 70 -0.61 3.24 4.98
CA LYS A 70 -0.26 4.48 5.68
C LYS A 70 0.34 4.21 7.05
N MET A 71 -0.25 3.28 7.82
CA MET A 71 0.27 2.88 9.12
C MET A 71 1.64 2.22 9.02
N ALA A 72 1.84 1.28 8.09
CA ALA A 72 3.14 0.64 7.89
C ALA A 72 4.24 1.66 7.60
N LYS A 73 3.96 2.64 6.76
CA LYS A 73 4.91 3.73 6.47
C LYS A 73 5.23 4.55 7.73
N MET A 74 4.22 4.90 8.52
CA MET A 74 4.43 5.64 9.77
C MET A 74 5.24 4.83 10.78
N ILE A 75 4.99 3.52 10.91
CA ILE A 75 5.75 2.62 11.78
C ILE A 75 7.23 2.56 11.35
N ASN A 76 7.48 2.42 10.06
CA ASN A 76 8.85 2.42 9.54
C ASN A 76 9.56 3.76 9.78
N ASP A 77 8.86 4.88 9.62
CA ASP A 77 9.41 6.20 9.91
C ASP A 77 9.67 6.39 11.42
N TYR A 78 8.79 5.89 12.29
CA TYR A 78 9.00 5.90 13.75
C TYR A 78 10.25 5.11 14.13
N LYS A 79 10.37 3.85 13.67
CA LYS A 79 11.54 2.99 13.92
C LYS A 79 12.83 3.67 13.44
N ARG A 80 12.81 4.27 12.24
CA ARG A 80 13.98 5.00 11.72
C ARG A 80 14.37 6.17 12.61
N PHE A 81 13.44 7.02 13.03
CA PHE A 81 13.77 8.17 13.88
C PHE A 81 14.16 7.79 15.30
N THR A 82 13.64 6.69 15.83
CA THR A 82 14.10 6.11 17.10
C THR A 82 15.55 5.65 16.98
N TYR A 83 15.89 4.91 15.92
CA TYR A 83 17.26 4.50 15.64
C TYR A 83 18.22 5.69 15.44
N ASP A 84 17.79 6.72 14.70
CA ASP A 84 18.58 7.96 14.51
C ASP A 84 18.84 8.67 15.86
N ALA A 85 17.87 8.67 16.77
CA ALA A 85 18.02 9.26 18.08
C ALA A 85 19.03 8.46 18.95
N GLU A 86 18.93 7.14 18.98
CA GLU A 86 19.86 6.25 19.71
C GLU A 86 21.27 6.34 19.15
N SER A 87 21.44 6.37 17.85
CA SER A 87 22.73 6.54 17.17
C SER A 87 23.37 7.90 17.51
N ALA A 88 22.56 8.97 17.50
CA ALA A 88 23.05 10.29 17.89
C ALA A 88 23.39 10.36 19.38
N GLU A 89 22.63 9.69 20.26
CA GLU A 89 22.91 9.60 21.69
C GLU A 89 24.21 8.83 21.98
N SER A 90 24.42 7.73 21.29
CA SER A 90 25.68 6.97 21.35
C SER A 90 26.88 7.81 20.88
N SER A 91 26.71 8.55 19.79
CA SER A 91 27.73 9.46 19.27
C SER A 91 27.99 10.63 20.22
N MET A 92 26.96 11.17 20.86
CA MET A 92 27.07 12.24 21.86
C MET A 92 27.87 11.76 23.09
N ALA A 93 27.66 10.50 23.54
CA ALA A 93 28.37 9.94 24.68
C ALA A 93 29.89 9.90 24.49
N ILE A 94 30.37 9.66 23.25
CA ILE A 94 31.81 9.67 22.91
C ILE A 94 32.44 11.05 23.19
N TYR A 95 31.69 12.12 22.99
CA TYR A 95 32.17 13.51 23.15
C TYR A 95 31.70 14.16 24.46
N ALA A 96 31.11 13.36 25.36
CA ALA A 96 30.68 13.87 26.67
C ALA A 96 31.89 14.38 27.50
N PRO A 97 31.69 15.39 28.36
CA PRO A 97 32.74 15.90 29.23
C PRO A 97 33.23 14.79 30.16
N SER A 98 34.50 14.38 30.03
CA SER A 98 35.16 13.50 30.97
C SER A 98 36.16 14.29 31.79
N TYR A 99 36.02 14.31 33.10
CA TYR A 99 36.96 14.84 34.08
C TYR A 99 37.70 16.16 33.71
N GLY A 100 36.93 17.24 33.58
CA GLY A 100 37.45 18.59 33.70
C GLY A 100 37.99 19.25 32.43
N TYR A 101 38.36 18.54 31.38
CA TYR A 101 38.82 19.16 30.13
C TYR A 101 38.05 18.64 28.91
N GLN A 102 37.48 19.56 28.16
CA GLN A 102 36.84 19.27 26.87
C GLN A 102 37.42 20.20 25.80
N SER A 103 37.97 19.63 24.73
CA SER A 103 38.48 20.41 23.60
C SER A 103 37.33 21.19 22.92
N ALA A 104 37.67 22.26 22.22
CA ALA A 104 36.70 23.03 21.44
C ALA A 104 35.99 22.16 20.40
N PHE A 105 36.72 21.23 19.79
CA PHE A 105 36.20 20.24 18.85
C PHE A 105 35.17 19.30 19.55
N SER A 106 35.54 18.70 20.67
CA SER A 106 34.62 17.81 21.42
C SER A 106 33.34 18.52 21.83
N LYS A 107 33.44 19.78 22.30
CA LYS A 107 32.26 20.61 22.62
C LYS A 107 31.36 20.83 21.41
N GLN A 108 31.94 21.09 20.24
CA GLN A 108 31.19 21.29 19.01
C GLN A 108 30.48 19.99 18.58
N GLN A 109 31.17 18.84 18.60
CA GLN A 109 30.59 17.54 18.26
C GLN A 109 29.46 17.15 19.23
N TYR A 110 29.69 17.33 20.54
CA TYR A 110 28.66 17.08 21.55
C TYR A 110 27.38 17.89 21.29
N LYS A 111 27.51 19.20 21.02
CA LYS A 111 26.36 20.04 20.68
C LYS A 111 25.64 19.61 19.41
N LYS A 112 26.40 19.20 18.38
CA LYS A 112 25.88 18.71 17.13
C LYS A 112 25.02 17.46 17.35
N TYR A 113 25.58 16.41 17.98
CA TYR A 113 24.87 15.17 18.21
C TYR A 113 23.68 15.33 19.18
N LYS A 114 23.81 16.23 20.17
CA LYS A 114 22.68 16.58 21.04
C LYS A 114 21.52 17.16 20.24
N ALA A 115 21.78 18.09 19.34
CA ALA A 115 20.76 18.69 18.49
C ALA A 115 20.12 17.68 17.52
N GLU A 116 20.93 16.75 16.96
CA GLU A 116 20.46 15.66 16.10
C GLU A 116 19.55 14.70 16.88
N MET A 117 19.95 14.29 18.06
CA MET A 117 19.16 13.45 18.96
C MET A 117 17.81 14.08 19.31
N GLU A 118 17.83 15.35 19.75
CA GLU A 118 16.59 16.08 20.11
C GLU A 118 15.66 16.24 18.91
N LYS A 119 16.21 16.47 17.71
CA LYS A 119 15.44 16.55 16.47
C LYS A 119 14.81 15.20 16.10
N ALA A 120 15.56 14.11 16.24
CA ALA A 120 15.07 12.78 15.95
C ALA A 120 14.00 12.35 16.96
N LYS A 121 14.21 12.58 18.27
CA LYS A 121 13.22 12.32 19.33
C LYS A 121 11.90 13.08 19.09
N ARG A 122 11.96 14.36 18.68
CA ARG A 122 10.75 15.12 18.33
C ARG A 122 10.01 14.55 17.13
N LYS A 123 10.74 14.11 16.09
CA LYS A 123 10.12 13.48 14.93
C LYS A 123 9.45 12.16 15.30
N ALA A 124 10.12 11.33 16.08
CA ALA A 124 9.56 10.07 16.57
C ALA A 124 8.28 10.32 17.39
N SER A 125 8.28 11.26 18.31
CA SER A 125 7.10 11.63 19.11
C SER A 125 5.93 12.08 18.23
N ASN A 126 6.17 12.97 17.27
CA ASN A 126 5.12 13.44 16.37
C ASN A 126 4.50 12.32 15.53
N ILE A 127 5.33 11.36 15.09
CA ILE A 127 4.83 10.19 14.36
C ILE A 127 4.07 9.24 15.27
N LYS A 128 4.54 9.02 16.52
CA LYS A 128 3.82 8.23 17.52
C LYS A 128 2.40 8.77 17.72
N ASP A 129 2.25 10.09 17.91
CA ASP A 129 0.93 10.71 18.07
C ASP A 129 0.04 10.52 16.83
N LEU A 130 0.63 10.60 15.63
CA LEU A 130 -0.10 10.38 14.39
C LEU A 130 -0.54 8.92 14.23
N ILE A 131 0.31 7.95 14.60
CA ILE A 131 -0.02 6.53 14.62
C ILE A 131 -1.20 6.29 15.56
N LEU A 132 -1.15 6.79 16.82
CA LEU A 132 -2.22 6.63 17.79
C LEU A 132 -3.55 7.17 17.26
N LYS A 133 -3.54 8.35 16.65
CA LYS A 133 -4.74 8.92 16.01
C LYS A 133 -5.27 8.04 14.88
N THR A 134 -4.39 7.54 14.02
CA THR A 134 -4.79 6.65 12.91
C THR A 134 -5.29 5.30 13.42
N CYS A 135 -4.77 4.78 14.56
CA CYS A 135 -5.29 3.58 15.21
C CYS A 135 -6.75 3.74 15.66
N VAL A 136 -7.11 4.90 16.20
CA VAL A 136 -8.50 5.19 16.59
C VAL A 136 -9.40 5.19 15.35
N GLU A 137 -8.99 5.89 14.28
CA GLU A 137 -9.72 5.90 13.01
C GLU A 137 -9.90 4.48 12.44
N PHE A 138 -8.87 3.65 12.52
CA PHE A 138 -8.90 2.27 12.06
C PHE A 138 -9.84 1.40 12.91
N LYS A 139 -9.78 1.52 14.24
CA LYS A 139 -10.66 0.79 15.18
C LYS A 139 -12.12 1.15 14.94
N ASP A 140 -12.44 2.42 14.78
CA ASP A 140 -13.80 2.89 14.53
C ASP A 140 -14.30 2.35 13.18
N MET A 141 -13.45 2.34 12.16
CA MET A 141 -13.77 1.76 10.85
C MET A 141 -14.02 0.25 10.95
N PHE A 142 -13.19 -0.51 11.69
CA PHE A 142 -13.39 -1.95 11.86
C PHE A 142 -14.64 -2.27 12.69
N GLY A 143 -14.91 -1.55 13.76
CA GLY A 143 -16.13 -1.72 14.56
C GLY A 143 -17.41 -1.42 13.77
N ALA A 144 -17.39 -0.43 12.89
CA ALA A 144 -18.49 -0.15 11.98
C ALA A 144 -18.73 -1.25 10.95
N TYR A 145 -17.69 -2.04 10.60
CA TYR A 145 -17.81 -3.15 9.65
C TYR A 145 -18.38 -4.44 10.26
N GLU A 146 -18.16 -4.71 11.53
CA GLU A 146 -18.77 -5.86 12.22
C GLU A 146 -20.30 -5.72 12.37
N SER A 147 -20.79 -4.48 12.40
CA SER A 147 -22.23 -4.14 12.46
C SER A 147 -22.80 -3.68 11.12
N GLY A 148 -21.99 -3.57 10.08
CA GLY A 148 -22.33 -2.97 8.78
C GLY A 148 -23.11 -3.89 7.86
N LYS A 149 -23.81 -3.29 6.90
CA LYS A 149 -24.47 -4.03 5.83
C LYS A 149 -23.43 -4.61 4.87
N HIS A 150 -23.59 -5.87 4.50
CA HIS A 150 -22.85 -6.50 3.41
C HIS A 150 -23.27 -5.88 2.07
N GLU A 151 -22.63 -4.79 1.68
CA GLU A 151 -22.94 -4.04 0.46
C GLU A 151 -21.84 -4.24 -0.58
N PHE A 152 -22.24 -4.57 -1.81
CA PHE A 152 -21.32 -4.60 -2.95
C PHE A 152 -20.82 -3.19 -3.24
N ILE A 153 -19.51 -2.97 -3.20
CA ILE A 153 -18.89 -1.66 -3.40
C ILE A 153 -18.12 -1.52 -4.72
N GLY A 154 -17.89 -2.62 -5.42
CA GLY A 154 -17.19 -2.66 -6.69
C GLY A 154 -16.44 -3.96 -6.91
N TRP A 155 -15.40 -3.93 -7.73
CA TRP A 155 -14.63 -5.10 -8.13
C TRP A 155 -13.18 -4.97 -7.68
N ARG A 156 -12.61 -6.09 -7.26
CA ARG A 156 -11.19 -6.25 -7.00
C ARG A 156 -10.57 -7.03 -8.15
N ALA A 157 -9.50 -6.53 -8.71
CA ALA A 157 -8.80 -7.11 -9.85
C ALA A 157 -7.31 -7.29 -9.51
N ASP A 158 -6.89 -8.54 -9.39
CA ASP A 158 -5.48 -8.91 -9.21
C ASP A 158 -4.88 -9.17 -10.59
N LEU A 159 -4.05 -8.25 -11.07
CA LEU A 159 -3.40 -8.34 -12.37
C LEU A 159 -1.95 -8.79 -12.24
N SER A 160 -1.59 -9.84 -12.98
CA SER A 160 -0.20 -10.21 -13.23
C SER A 160 0.15 -9.95 -14.69
N TYR A 161 1.34 -9.40 -14.93
CA TYR A 161 1.83 -9.08 -16.26
C TYR A 161 3.35 -9.29 -16.34
N ARG A 162 3.89 -9.27 -17.56
CA ARG A 162 5.34 -9.23 -17.80
C ARG A 162 5.69 -7.94 -18.50
N ALA A 163 6.85 -7.37 -18.15
CA ALA A 163 7.38 -6.19 -18.81
C ALA A 163 8.90 -6.15 -18.73
N GLU A 164 9.53 -5.38 -19.59
CA GLU A 164 10.97 -5.17 -19.57
C GLU A 164 11.35 -4.02 -18.65
N THR A 165 12.39 -4.26 -17.84
CA THR A 165 13.05 -3.21 -17.07
C THR A 165 13.89 -2.30 -17.98
N ALA A 166 14.39 -1.18 -17.45
CA ALA A 166 15.34 -0.31 -18.15
C ALA A 166 16.60 -1.05 -18.67
N GLY A 167 16.97 -2.16 -18.03
CA GLY A 167 18.11 -3.01 -18.43
C GLY A 167 17.75 -4.08 -19.46
N GLY A 168 16.52 -4.11 -19.99
CA GLY A 168 16.07 -5.11 -20.97
C GLY A 168 15.76 -6.48 -20.36
N LEU A 169 15.73 -6.61 -19.03
CA LEU A 169 15.35 -7.84 -18.36
C LEU A 169 13.83 -7.92 -18.23
N LYS A 170 13.25 -9.03 -18.70
CA LYS A 170 11.83 -9.30 -18.59
C LYS A 170 11.49 -9.80 -17.17
N THR A 171 10.60 -9.11 -16.46
CA THR A 171 10.18 -9.43 -15.11
C THR A 171 8.67 -9.58 -15.01
N MET A 172 8.20 -10.30 -13.99
CA MET A 172 6.80 -10.32 -13.60
C MET A 172 6.50 -9.12 -12.72
N GLY A 173 5.39 -8.44 -13.00
CA GLY A 173 4.79 -7.45 -12.14
C GLY A 173 3.41 -7.91 -11.67
N GLN A 174 3.02 -7.45 -10.48
CA GLN A 174 1.69 -7.66 -9.92
C GLN A 174 1.14 -6.32 -9.45
N VAL A 175 -0.13 -6.07 -9.71
CA VAL A 175 -0.82 -4.85 -9.28
C VAL A 175 -2.25 -5.20 -8.88
N LEU A 176 -2.67 -4.68 -7.75
CA LEU A 176 -4.03 -4.81 -7.24
C LEU A 176 -4.81 -3.55 -7.60
N PHE A 177 -5.91 -3.73 -8.33
CA PHE A 177 -6.83 -2.66 -8.68
C PHE A 177 -8.17 -2.84 -7.99
N PHE A 178 -8.81 -1.72 -7.70
CA PHE A 178 -10.23 -1.67 -7.37
C PHE A 178 -10.97 -0.83 -8.41
N LEU A 179 -12.10 -1.35 -8.87
CA LEU A 179 -12.93 -0.74 -9.90
C LEU A 179 -14.29 -0.41 -9.31
N ASP A 180 -14.98 0.57 -9.88
CA ASP A 180 -16.33 0.89 -9.50
C ASP A 180 -17.32 -0.25 -9.84
N LYS A 181 -18.57 -0.12 -9.34
CA LYS A 181 -19.63 -1.14 -9.51
C LYS A 181 -19.90 -1.45 -10.98
N ASP A 182 -19.81 -0.44 -11.83
CA ASP A 182 -20.20 -0.51 -13.24
C ASP A 182 -19.02 -0.86 -14.18
N LEU A 183 -17.82 -1.10 -13.63
CA LEU A 183 -16.59 -1.35 -14.40
C LEU A 183 -16.33 -0.21 -15.40
N THR A 184 -16.32 1.03 -14.93
CA THR A 184 -16.08 2.21 -15.76
C THR A 184 -14.77 2.93 -15.44
N LYS A 185 -14.24 2.76 -14.22
CA LYS A 185 -13.01 3.42 -13.77
C LYS A 185 -12.31 2.68 -12.65
N VAL A 186 -11.00 2.89 -12.55
CA VAL A 186 -10.19 2.54 -11.39
C VAL A 186 -10.50 3.50 -10.24
N THR A 187 -10.74 2.95 -9.05
CA THR A 187 -10.95 3.72 -7.82
C THR A 187 -9.72 3.74 -6.93
N HIS A 188 -8.99 2.63 -6.87
CA HIS A 188 -7.71 2.51 -6.14
C HIS A 188 -6.77 1.58 -6.91
N ARG A 189 -5.47 1.85 -6.73
CA ARG A 189 -4.38 1.03 -7.26
C ARG A 189 -3.34 0.85 -6.17
N PHE A 190 -2.84 -0.38 -6.01
CA PHE A 190 -1.78 -0.72 -5.08
C PHE A 190 -0.75 -1.58 -5.81
N ASP A 191 0.48 -1.11 -5.87
CA ASP A 191 1.57 -1.84 -6.49
C ASP A 191 2.14 -2.90 -5.53
N ASP A 192 2.75 -3.95 -6.09
CA ASP A 192 3.26 -5.10 -5.32
C ASP A 192 4.30 -4.69 -4.27
N GLU A 193 5.16 -3.72 -4.58
CA GLU A 193 6.13 -3.18 -3.61
C GLU A 193 5.47 -2.56 -2.38
N GLU A 194 4.34 -1.85 -2.60
CA GLU A 194 3.56 -1.27 -1.50
C GLU A 194 2.92 -2.37 -0.67
N MET A 195 2.30 -3.36 -1.32
CA MET A 195 1.64 -4.48 -0.65
C MET A 195 2.61 -5.35 0.13
N ASN A 196 3.79 -5.62 -0.40
CA ASN A 196 4.84 -6.40 0.28
C ASN A 196 5.49 -5.66 1.46
N SER A 197 5.41 -4.32 1.47
CA SER A 197 5.87 -3.51 2.62
C SER A 197 5.00 -3.70 3.86
N VAL A 198 3.79 -4.22 3.69
CA VAL A 198 2.80 -4.47 4.75
C VAL A 198 2.81 -5.94 5.13
N SER A 199 3.77 -6.37 5.93
CA SER A 199 3.67 -7.65 6.61
C SER A 199 2.65 -7.52 7.75
N TYR A 200 1.52 -8.23 7.66
CA TYR A 200 0.49 -8.24 8.72
C TYR A 200 1.04 -8.65 10.09
N SER A 201 2.09 -9.49 10.16
CA SER A 201 2.78 -9.85 11.39
C SER A 201 3.45 -8.66 12.08
N ASN A 202 3.91 -7.66 11.33
CA ASN A 202 4.52 -6.47 11.90
C ASN A 202 3.50 -5.52 12.57
N PHE A 203 2.21 -5.64 12.24
CA PHE A 203 1.16 -4.81 12.86
C PHE A 203 0.80 -5.33 14.24
N GLU A 204 0.61 -6.64 14.42
CA GLU A 204 0.25 -7.23 15.69
C GLU A 204 1.35 -6.98 16.72
N ASP A 205 2.60 -7.24 16.37
CA ASP A 205 3.75 -7.01 17.24
C ASP A 205 3.88 -5.53 17.64
N PHE A 206 3.72 -4.62 16.67
CA PHE A 206 3.80 -3.19 16.93
C PHE A 206 2.65 -2.67 17.79
N PHE A 207 1.43 -3.19 17.63
CA PHE A 207 0.30 -2.84 18.49
C PHE A 207 0.49 -3.34 19.92
N TYR A 208 1.10 -4.51 20.11
CA TYR A 208 1.46 -5.01 21.42
C TYR A 208 2.49 -4.09 22.11
N GLU A 209 3.56 -3.71 21.40
CA GLU A 209 4.57 -2.78 21.92
C GLU A 209 3.98 -1.41 22.29
N LEU A 210 3.11 -0.85 21.43
CA LEU A 210 2.41 0.42 21.72
C LEU A 210 1.43 0.32 22.90
N ASP A 211 0.71 -0.78 23.04
CA ASP A 211 -0.23 -0.98 24.15
C ASP A 211 0.52 -1.12 25.49
N GLU A 212 1.68 -1.79 25.51
CA GLU A 212 2.55 -1.84 26.69
C GLU A 212 3.12 -0.46 27.05
N GLU A 213 3.64 0.30 26.06
CA GLU A 213 4.13 1.66 26.32
C GLU A 213 3.02 2.60 26.83
N MET A 214 1.79 2.49 26.30
CA MET A 214 0.66 3.30 26.76
C MET A 214 0.21 2.96 28.17
N ARG A 215 0.40 1.72 28.63
CA ARG A 215 0.06 1.29 30.02
C ARG A 215 1.12 1.71 31.04
N THR A 216 2.37 1.89 30.60
CA THR A 216 3.47 2.32 31.49
C THR A 216 3.51 3.84 31.71
N ASP A 217 2.88 4.63 30.85
CA ASP A 217 2.80 6.09 30.95
C ASP A 217 1.55 6.59 31.74
N GLN A 218 0.74 5.68 32.32
CA GLN A 218 -0.37 5.97 33.23
C GLN A 218 0.01 5.65 34.69
#